data_138dce0542ce898e014cf3fd269d08da
#
_entry.id   138dce0542ce898e014cf3fd269d08da
#
_cell.length_a   1.000
_cell.length_b   1.000
_cell.length_c   1.000
_cell.angle_alpha   90.00
_cell.angle_beta   90.00
_cell.angle_gamma   90.00
#
_symmetry.space_group_name_H-M   'P 1'
#
loop_
_entity.id
_entity.type
_entity.pdbx_description
1 polymer ?
#
loop_
_entity_poly.entity_id
_entity_poly.type
_entity_poly.pdbx_seq_one_letter_code
_entity_poly.pdbx_strand_id
1 'polypeptide(L)'
;MKKHFWITIASCLSLFLTLFIPSNIHAQAESSHIEKIDGTFIQPWLYMTYDEEQWGNEMQALKEVGIDYLIMGDVANHNSDGTWTVYYPSKLDYLSDYIAYDALEPLLYYCEKYDIKLYLGMGLDCAWNSDIVSEAGRKANQAYMKQCNEITTELYNQYKSRYPNTYYGFYFVTELYNTLYMDTDTGIDAYADSLDEMFTMVIENCNALDESMPLLFSPYVNIFGYGYASVNIDRFTEYWSDVLSRIPFRNGDMICPQDSCGGGGMDVAHLAEWTKAYRNAVDRSNKNRGTTLLLGTNAEMFVQPDAERMTAPHGVSYSGIKNVRDFTTRLETA
;
A
#
# COMPACT_ATOMS: atom_id res chain seq x y z
N MET A 1 -17.80 32.45 -30.92
CA MET A 1 -18.13 32.45 -29.47
C MET A 1 -17.53 31.18 -28.87
N LYS A 2 -16.33 31.30 -28.30
CA LYS A 2 -15.63 30.17 -27.65
C LYS A 2 -15.98 30.23 -26.16
N LYS A 3 -16.67 29.22 -25.63
CA LYS A 3 -16.89 29.05 -24.20
C LYS A 3 -15.70 28.32 -23.62
N HIS A 4 -14.92 28.97 -22.80
CA HIS A 4 -13.88 28.37 -21.99
C HIS A 4 -14.53 27.62 -20.83
N PHE A 5 -14.26 26.33 -20.77
CA PHE A 5 -14.64 25.46 -19.65
C PHE A 5 -13.45 25.50 -18.66
N TRP A 6 -13.63 26.15 -17.54
CA TRP A 6 -12.68 26.10 -16.42
C TRP A 6 -13.01 24.88 -15.57
N ILE A 7 -12.10 23.92 -15.59
CA ILE A 7 -12.10 22.83 -14.60
C ILE A 7 -11.32 23.36 -13.42
N THR A 8 -12.02 23.62 -12.34
CA THR A 8 -11.43 24.02 -11.06
C THR A 8 -11.00 22.73 -10.36
N ILE A 9 -9.72 22.44 -10.38
CA ILE A 9 -9.11 21.44 -9.50
C ILE A 9 -9.08 22.08 -8.12
N ALA A 10 -9.86 21.53 -7.20
CA ALA A 10 -9.86 21.97 -5.80
C ALA A 10 -8.59 21.46 -5.13
N SER A 11 -7.53 22.26 -5.15
CA SER A 11 -6.43 22.15 -4.21
C SER A 11 -6.98 22.35 -2.80
N CYS A 12 -6.74 21.41 -1.90
CA CYS A 12 -7.00 21.60 -0.47
C CYS A 12 -6.00 22.61 0.08
N LEU A 13 -6.26 23.90 -0.17
CA LEU A 13 -5.57 24.97 0.51
C LEU A 13 -6.29 25.25 1.83
N SER A 14 -5.59 25.08 2.91
CA SER A 14 -5.99 25.43 4.27
C SER A 14 -6.37 26.90 4.37
N LEU A 15 -7.64 27.18 4.52
CA LEU A 15 -8.11 28.49 4.94
C LEU A 15 -7.86 28.68 6.44
N PHE A 16 -6.88 29.48 6.82
CA PHE A 16 -6.77 30.04 8.16
C PHE A 16 -7.89 31.06 8.36
N LEU A 17 -8.98 30.65 8.99
CA LEU A 17 -9.95 31.57 9.58
C LEU A 17 -9.54 31.80 11.04
N THR A 18 -8.95 32.95 11.33
CA THR A 18 -8.79 33.46 12.70
C THR A 18 -10.14 33.89 13.23
N LEU A 19 -10.83 33.00 13.95
CA LEU A 19 -11.95 33.35 14.78
C LEU A 19 -11.43 33.65 16.20
N PHE A 20 -11.56 34.89 16.60
CA PHE A 20 -11.44 35.30 18.00
C PHE A 20 -12.56 34.60 18.80
N ILE A 21 -12.19 33.62 19.61
CA ILE A 21 -13.08 33.02 20.62
C ILE A 21 -12.62 33.52 21.97
N PRO A 22 -13.52 34.10 22.80
CA PRO A 22 -13.15 34.54 24.12
C PRO A 22 -12.77 33.34 25.00
N SER A 23 -11.60 33.50 25.61
CA SER A 23 -11.05 32.60 26.62
C SER A 23 -12.02 32.38 27.78
N ASN A 24 -12.57 31.18 27.91
CA ASN A 24 -12.92 30.47 29.13
C ASN A 24 -13.75 29.22 28.82
N ILE A 25 -13.12 28.23 28.17
CA ILE A 25 -13.56 26.87 28.32
C ILE A 25 -12.27 26.05 28.54
N HIS A 26 -11.99 25.77 29.84
CA HIS A 26 -11.10 24.67 30.19
C HIS A 26 -11.84 23.36 29.88
N ALA A 27 -11.92 22.99 28.61
CA ALA A 27 -12.00 21.60 28.25
C ALA A 27 -10.56 21.08 28.43
N GLN A 28 -10.32 20.25 29.42
CA GLN A 28 -9.20 19.33 29.37
C GLN A 28 -9.42 18.47 28.10
N ALA A 29 -8.80 18.90 27.03
CA ALA A 29 -8.55 17.98 25.92
C ALA A 29 -7.61 16.93 26.52
N GLU A 30 -8.11 15.74 26.78
CA GLU A 30 -7.26 14.55 26.79
C GLU A 30 -6.43 14.68 25.52
N SER A 31 -5.11 14.81 25.68
CA SER A 31 -4.21 14.82 24.54
C SER A 31 -4.36 13.45 23.90
N SER A 32 -5.10 13.39 22.79
CA SER A 32 -5.08 12.22 21.93
C SER A 32 -3.62 12.03 21.55
N HIS A 33 -3.01 10.96 22.02
CA HIS A 33 -1.70 10.52 21.60
C HIS A 33 -1.84 9.94 20.18
N ILE A 34 -2.05 10.81 19.19
CA ILE A 34 -1.79 10.40 17.82
C ILE A 34 -0.27 10.35 17.72
N GLU A 35 0.27 9.15 17.66
CA GLU A 35 1.63 8.96 17.26
C GLU A 35 1.80 9.55 15.84
N LYS A 36 2.98 10.07 15.56
CA LYS A 36 3.32 10.66 14.27
C LYS A 36 2.96 9.72 13.12
N ILE A 37 2.32 10.25 12.08
CA ILE A 37 2.16 9.52 10.82
C ILE A 37 3.52 9.53 10.12
N ASP A 38 4.17 8.36 10.03
CA ASP A 38 5.52 8.26 9.49
C ASP A 38 5.57 8.21 7.97
N GLY A 39 4.51 7.74 7.30
CA GLY A 39 4.51 7.54 5.87
C GLY A 39 3.15 7.68 5.22
N THR A 40 3.15 7.77 3.89
CA THR A 40 1.92 7.75 3.08
C THR A 40 2.12 6.99 1.78
N PHE A 41 1.05 6.35 1.32
CA PHE A 41 1.01 5.70 0.01
C PHE A 41 0.72 6.74 -1.07
N ILE A 42 1.39 6.62 -2.20
CA ILE A 42 1.22 7.48 -3.36
C ILE A 42 1.06 6.64 -4.63
N GLN A 43 0.38 7.22 -5.62
CA GLN A 43 0.16 6.57 -6.91
C GLN A 43 0.84 7.36 -8.02
N PRO A 44 1.57 6.71 -8.96
CA PRO A 44 2.39 7.41 -9.95
C PRO A 44 1.59 8.37 -10.84
N TRP A 45 0.36 8.02 -11.21
CA TRP A 45 -0.48 8.87 -12.07
C TRP A 45 -0.92 10.19 -11.44
N LEU A 46 -0.84 10.35 -10.11
CA LEU A 46 -1.18 11.60 -9.42
C LEU A 46 -0.16 12.71 -9.71
N TYR A 47 1.07 12.33 -10.01
CA TYR A 47 2.22 13.23 -10.15
C TYR A 47 2.65 13.46 -11.60
N MET A 48 1.95 12.86 -12.56
CA MET A 48 2.33 12.91 -13.99
C MET A 48 2.44 14.33 -14.56
N THR A 49 1.74 15.29 -13.98
CA THR A 49 1.68 16.66 -14.50
C THR A 49 2.35 17.68 -13.57
N TYR A 50 3.02 17.25 -12.52
CA TYR A 50 3.65 18.14 -11.55
C TYR A 50 4.85 18.86 -12.20
N ASP A 51 4.86 20.18 -12.05
CA ASP A 51 6.04 21.01 -12.31
C ASP A 51 6.94 21.11 -11.07
N GLU A 52 8.06 21.82 -11.19
CA GLU A 52 9.03 21.99 -10.09
C GLU A 52 8.43 22.65 -8.85
N GLU A 53 7.52 23.60 -9.02
CA GLU A 53 6.86 24.31 -7.92
C GLU A 53 5.89 23.38 -7.20
N GLN A 54 5.11 22.59 -7.94
CA GLN A 54 4.17 21.61 -7.39
C GLN A 54 4.91 20.53 -6.62
N TRP A 55 6.00 19.96 -7.16
CA TRP A 55 6.85 19.02 -6.45
C TRP A 55 7.43 19.60 -5.16
N GLY A 56 7.95 20.83 -5.22
CA GLY A 56 8.51 21.51 -4.05
C GLY A 56 7.47 21.69 -2.95
N ASN A 57 6.28 22.16 -3.31
CA ASN A 57 5.18 22.41 -2.37
C ASN A 57 4.66 21.11 -1.73
N GLU A 58 4.51 20.05 -2.53
CA GLU A 58 4.06 18.75 -2.05
C GLU A 58 5.02 18.17 -1.02
N MET A 59 6.31 18.08 -1.36
CA MET A 59 7.32 17.51 -0.46
C MET A 59 7.51 18.34 0.81
N GLN A 60 7.43 19.66 0.70
CA GLN A 60 7.46 20.53 1.87
C GLN A 60 6.26 20.26 2.78
N ALA A 61 5.05 20.16 2.23
CA ALA A 61 3.84 19.89 2.99
C ALA A 61 3.92 18.54 3.71
N LEU A 62 4.44 17.50 3.02
CA LEU A 62 4.66 16.18 3.63
C LEU A 62 5.63 16.25 4.81
N LYS A 63 6.74 16.97 4.68
CA LYS A 63 7.69 17.14 5.80
C LYS A 63 7.11 17.95 6.95
N GLU A 64 6.33 18.99 6.67
CA GLU A 64 5.67 19.81 7.72
C GLU A 64 4.71 18.99 8.59
N VAL A 65 4.03 17.99 8.01
CA VAL A 65 3.17 17.07 8.76
C VAL A 65 3.91 15.85 9.31
N GLY A 66 5.21 15.77 9.08
CA GLY A 66 6.09 14.76 9.68
C GLY A 66 6.27 13.48 8.88
N ILE A 67 5.88 13.43 7.61
CA ILE A 67 6.10 12.28 6.74
C ILE A 67 7.60 12.09 6.46
N ASP A 68 8.12 10.92 6.76
CA ASP A 68 9.50 10.51 6.49
C ASP A 68 9.59 9.44 5.40
N TYR A 69 8.47 8.77 5.10
CA TYR A 69 8.43 7.68 4.13
C TYR A 69 7.32 7.90 3.10
N LEU A 70 7.64 7.67 1.82
CA LEU A 70 6.66 7.48 0.78
C LEU A 70 6.68 6.03 0.33
N ILE A 71 5.50 5.47 0.08
CA ILE A 71 5.32 4.15 -0.50
C ILE A 71 4.66 4.36 -1.85
N MET A 72 5.44 4.25 -2.92
CA MET A 72 4.92 4.35 -4.27
C MET A 72 4.26 3.05 -4.66
N GLY A 73 3.04 3.14 -5.16
CA GLY A 73 2.32 2.01 -5.73
C GLY A 73 3.06 1.39 -6.92
N ASP A 74 2.33 0.78 -7.78
CA ASP A 74 2.85 0.11 -8.96
C ASP A 74 3.59 1.08 -9.91
N VAL A 75 4.81 0.73 -10.26
CA VAL A 75 5.62 1.49 -11.23
C VAL A 75 5.35 1.06 -12.68
N ALA A 76 4.75 -0.11 -12.86
CA ALA A 76 4.32 -0.67 -14.13
C ALA A 76 3.06 -1.50 -13.92
N ASN A 77 2.02 -1.24 -14.72
CA ASN A 77 0.74 -1.94 -14.68
C ASN A 77 0.54 -2.78 -15.93
N HIS A 78 0.33 -4.08 -15.76
CA HIS A 78 -0.16 -4.96 -16.83
C HIS A 78 -1.68 -4.86 -16.90
N ASN A 79 -2.18 -4.27 -17.97
CA ASN A 79 -3.59 -4.00 -18.16
C ASN A 79 -4.35 -5.26 -18.61
N SER A 80 -5.66 -5.28 -18.39
CA SER A 80 -6.53 -6.41 -18.77
C SER A 80 -6.61 -6.66 -20.29
N ASP A 81 -6.21 -5.70 -21.12
CA ASP A 81 -6.13 -5.84 -22.58
C ASP A 81 -4.76 -6.39 -23.06
N GLY A 82 -3.87 -6.72 -22.12
CA GLY A 82 -2.53 -7.24 -22.40
C GLY A 82 -1.47 -6.18 -22.69
N THR A 83 -1.82 -4.90 -22.60
CA THR A 83 -0.87 -3.78 -22.67
C THR A 83 -0.28 -3.47 -21.29
N TRP A 84 0.75 -2.63 -21.26
CA TRP A 84 1.32 -2.10 -20.02
C TRP A 84 1.12 -0.60 -19.92
N THR A 85 1.19 -0.08 -18.70
CA THR A 85 1.35 1.35 -18.41
C THR A 85 2.56 1.49 -17.50
N VAL A 86 3.62 2.15 -17.97
CA VAL A 86 4.93 2.20 -17.30
C VAL A 86 5.27 3.64 -16.93
N TYR A 87 5.72 3.85 -15.70
CA TYR A 87 5.98 5.17 -15.11
C TYR A 87 7.47 5.45 -14.89
N TYR A 88 8.34 4.77 -15.63
CA TYR A 88 9.79 4.98 -15.62
C TYR A 88 10.39 4.55 -16.98
N PRO A 89 11.60 5.01 -17.36
CA PRO A 89 12.23 4.65 -18.63
C PRO A 89 12.79 3.23 -18.58
N SER A 90 11.91 2.23 -18.71
CA SER A 90 12.27 0.82 -18.74
C SER A 90 13.02 0.44 -20.00
N LYS A 91 13.98 -0.49 -19.86
CA LYS A 91 14.73 -1.12 -20.96
C LYS A 91 14.32 -2.58 -21.15
N LEU A 92 13.37 -3.07 -20.38
CA LEU A 92 12.80 -4.41 -20.59
C LEU A 92 11.97 -4.39 -21.87
N ASP A 93 12.25 -5.32 -22.77
CA ASP A 93 11.66 -5.35 -24.11
C ASP A 93 10.12 -5.31 -24.10
N TYR A 94 9.50 -5.99 -23.13
CA TYR A 94 8.04 -6.04 -23.00
C TYR A 94 7.42 -4.80 -22.35
N LEU A 95 8.22 -3.86 -21.82
CA LEU A 95 7.78 -2.60 -21.19
C LEU A 95 8.17 -1.35 -21.98
N SER A 96 9.24 -1.40 -22.75
CA SER A 96 9.86 -0.21 -23.36
C SER A 96 8.94 0.56 -24.29
N ASP A 97 7.97 -0.11 -24.93
CA ASP A 97 7.00 0.52 -25.83
C ASP A 97 5.80 1.13 -25.09
N TYR A 98 5.69 0.94 -23.78
CA TYR A 98 4.54 1.32 -22.96
C TYR A 98 4.84 2.41 -21.93
N ILE A 99 5.95 3.12 -22.08
CA ILE A 99 6.34 4.21 -21.17
C ILE A 99 5.36 5.37 -21.35
N ALA A 100 4.48 5.55 -20.37
CA ALA A 100 3.49 6.62 -20.36
C ALA A 100 4.11 7.95 -19.89
N TYR A 101 4.95 7.88 -18.85
CA TYR A 101 5.59 9.04 -18.24
C TYR A 101 6.71 8.58 -17.29
N ASP A 102 7.76 9.39 -17.15
CA ASP A 102 8.76 9.17 -16.10
C ASP A 102 8.37 9.91 -14.83
N ALA A 103 7.71 9.19 -13.92
CA ALA A 103 7.36 9.70 -12.59
C ALA A 103 8.45 9.45 -11.55
N LEU A 104 9.34 8.47 -11.79
CA LEU A 104 10.30 8.04 -10.77
C LEU A 104 11.49 8.98 -10.63
N GLU A 105 12.03 9.48 -11.71
CA GLU A 105 13.18 10.38 -11.64
C GLU A 105 12.87 11.67 -10.86
N PRO A 106 11.77 12.41 -11.16
CA PRO A 106 11.39 13.57 -10.36
C PRO A 106 11.09 13.20 -8.90
N LEU A 107 10.36 12.11 -8.65
CA LEU A 107 10.02 11.68 -7.31
C LEU A 107 11.26 11.41 -6.45
N LEU A 108 12.20 10.62 -6.97
CA LEU A 108 13.45 10.29 -6.28
C LEU A 108 14.28 11.55 -5.99
N TYR A 109 14.39 12.46 -6.97
CA TYR A 109 15.10 13.72 -6.83
C TYR A 109 14.52 14.59 -5.70
N TYR A 110 13.20 14.76 -5.68
CA TYR A 110 12.56 15.58 -4.65
C TYR A 110 12.52 14.90 -3.30
N CYS A 111 12.36 13.58 -3.24
CA CYS A 111 12.51 12.82 -2.00
C CYS A 111 13.91 12.99 -1.40
N GLU A 112 14.96 12.92 -2.22
CA GLU A 112 16.34 13.15 -1.74
C GLU A 112 16.52 14.60 -1.23
N LYS A 113 16.03 15.57 -1.97
CA LYS A 113 16.11 16.99 -1.60
C LYS A 113 15.45 17.31 -0.25
N TYR A 114 14.37 16.60 0.08
CA TYR A 114 13.59 16.81 1.31
C TYR A 114 13.84 15.74 2.38
N ASP A 115 14.82 14.87 2.20
CA ASP A 115 15.15 13.77 3.12
C ASP A 115 13.92 12.89 3.43
N ILE A 116 13.26 12.43 2.37
CA ILE A 116 12.14 11.49 2.43
C ILE A 116 12.62 10.15 1.85
N LYS A 117 12.37 9.07 2.54
CA LYS A 117 12.69 7.72 2.09
C LYS A 117 11.57 7.15 1.24
N LEU A 118 11.91 6.36 0.23
CA LEU A 118 10.96 5.83 -0.74
C LEU A 118 11.02 4.29 -0.77
N TYR A 119 9.87 3.66 -0.57
CA TYR A 119 9.63 2.29 -0.97
C TYR A 119 9.09 2.30 -2.40
N LEU A 120 9.74 1.56 -3.30
CA LEU A 120 9.26 1.42 -4.68
C LEU A 120 8.45 0.16 -4.85
N GLY A 121 7.26 0.33 -5.43
CA GLY A 121 6.39 -0.75 -5.83
C GLY A 121 6.97 -1.54 -7.00
N MET A 122 6.73 -2.82 -6.98
CA MET A 122 6.99 -3.73 -8.09
C MET A 122 5.93 -3.54 -9.18
N GLY A 123 6.05 -4.24 -10.29
CA GLY A 123 4.98 -4.25 -11.28
C GLY A 123 3.70 -4.86 -10.73
N LEU A 124 2.54 -4.34 -11.13
CA LEU A 124 1.23 -4.88 -10.82
C LEU A 124 0.63 -5.53 -12.06
N ASP A 125 0.12 -6.74 -11.92
CA ASP A 125 -0.68 -7.42 -12.94
C ASP A 125 -2.16 -7.41 -12.51
N CYS A 126 -2.99 -6.65 -13.21
CA CYS A 126 -4.44 -6.65 -13.01
C CYS A 126 -5.07 -8.03 -13.27
N ALA A 127 -4.36 -8.90 -13.96
CA ALA A 127 -4.76 -10.27 -14.27
C ALA A 127 -4.10 -11.31 -13.34
N TRP A 128 -3.43 -10.87 -12.24
CA TRP A 128 -2.89 -11.83 -11.29
C TRP A 128 -3.98 -12.82 -10.85
N ASN A 129 -3.62 -14.10 -10.79
CA ASN A 129 -4.62 -15.13 -10.61
C ASN A 129 -4.98 -15.30 -9.13
N SER A 130 -6.21 -14.94 -8.75
CA SER A 130 -6.73 -15.10 -7.40
C SER A 130 -6.91 -16.57 -6.99
N ASP A 131 -6.95 -17.51 -7.95
CA ASP A 131 -6.86 -18.95 -7.66
C ASP A 131 -5.39 -19.33 -7.44
N ILE A 132 -4.86 -18.96 -6.28
CA ILE A 132 -3.47 -19.20 -5.92
C ILE A 132 -3.17 -20.66 -5.56
N VAL A 133 -4.17 -21.51 -5.45
CA VAL A 133 -4.04 -22.90 -4.96
C VAL A 133 -3.95 -23.91 -6.11
N SER A 134 -4.70 -23.71 -7.21
CA SER A 134 -4.64 -24.62 -8.33
C SER A 134 -3.26 -24.60 -9.01
N GLU A 135 -2.87 -25.69 -9.64
CA GLU A 135 -1.61 -25.77 -10.39
C GLU A 135 -1.50 -24.66 -11.45
N ALA A 136 -2.60 -24.39 -12.16
CA ALA A 136 -2.64 -23.36 -13.19
C ALA A 136 -2.47 -21.95 -12.59
N GLY A 137 -3.16 -21.66 -11.48
CA GLY A 137 -3.05 -20.38 -10.79
C GLY A 137 -1.66 -20.17 -10.19
N ARG A 138 -1.10 -21.17 -9.52
CA ARG A 138 0.27 -21.13 -8.99
C ARG A 138 1.30 -20.84 -10.08
N LYS A 139 1.19 -21.54 -11.23
CA LYS A 139 2.08 -21.31 -12.37
C LYS A 139 1.95 -19.90 -12.96
N ALA A 140 0.72 -19.36 -13.05
CA ALA A 140 0.49 -18.00 -13.51
C ALA A 140 1.11 -16.98 -12.54
N ASN A 141 0.93 -17.17 -11.24
CA ASN A 141 1.48 -16.27 -10.22
C ASN A 141 3.01 -16.36 -10.12
N GLN A 142 3.61 -17.54 -10.32
CA GLN A 142 5.07 -17.66 -10.42
C GLN A 142 5.62 -16.87 -11.63
N ALA A 143 4.93 -16.91 -12.77
CA ALA A 143 5.32 -16.11 -13.95
C ALA A 143 5.21 -14.60 -13.65
N TYR A 144 4.15 -14.19 -12.95
CA TYR A 144 3.97 -12.82 -12.50
C TYR A 144 5.08 -12.38 -11.52
N MET A 145 5.41 -13.20 -10.51
CA MET A 145 6.51 -12.89 -9.57
C MET A 145 7.85 -12.74 -10.29
N LYS A 146 8.08 -13.52 -11.33
CA LYS A 146 9.29 -13.39 -12.17
C LYS A 146 9.35 -12.01 -12.85
N GLN A 147 8.24 -11.54 -13.42
CA GLN A 147 8.17 -10.19 -14.01
C GLN A 147 8.38 -9.10 -12.94
N CYS A 148 7.76 -9.23 -11.76
CA CYS A 148 8.01 -8.33 -10.63
C CYS A 148 9.49 -8.27 -10.26
N ASN A 149 10.18 -9.40 -10.24
CA ASN A 149 11.60 -9.48 -9.94
C ASN A 149 12.47 -8.83 -11.03
N GLU A 150 12.12 -8.99 -12.31
CA GLU A 150 12.80 -8.33 -13.43
C GLU A 150 12.67 -6.80 -13.34
N ILE A 151 11.47 -6.30 -13.07
CA ILE A 151 11.19 -4.87 -12.87
C ILE A 151 11.97 -4.34 -11.64
N THR A 152 11.88 -5.04 -10.51
CA THR A 152 12.60 -4.64 -9.28
C THR A 152 14.10 -4.58 -9.49
N THR A 153 14.66 -5.55 -10.21
CA THR A 153 16.08 -5.60 -10.55
C THR A 153 16.48 -4.43 -11.46
N GLU A 154 15.66 -4.11 -12.43
CA GLU A 154 15.91 -2.96 -13.31
C GLU A 154 15.88 -1.65 -12.53
N LEU A 155 14.87 -1.43 -11.68
CA LEU A 155 14.75 -0.24 -10.85
C LEU A 155 15.94 -0.09 -9.90
N TYR A 156 16.35 -1.16 -9.24
CA TYR A 156 17.52 -1.15 -8.37
C TYR A 156 18.78 -0.73 -9.14
N ASN A 157 19.04 -1.34 -10.29
CA ASN A 157 20.22 -1.03 -11.11
C ASN A 157 20.19 0.38 -11.68
N GLN A 158 19.02 0.93 -11.98
CA GLN A 158 18.90 2.29 -12.53
C GLN A 158 19.02 3.38 -11.47
N TYR A 159 18.49 3.17 -10.28
CA TYR A 159 18.27 4.24 -9.32
C TYR A 159 19.06 4.13 -8.02
N LYS A 160 19.36 2.92 -7.51
CA LYS A 160 19.95 2.77 -6.17
C LYS A 160 21.30 3.48 -6.01
N SER A 161 22.16 3.40 -7.00
CA SER A 161 23.49 4.06 -6.94
C SER A 161 23.40 5.58 -6.99
N ARG A 162 22.32 6.13 -7.57
CA ARG A 162 22.10 7.57 -7.70
C ARG A 162 21.36 8.16 -6.50
N TYR A 163 20.52 7.36 -5.87
CA TYR A 163 19.69 7.73 -4.71
C TYR A 163 19.85 6.73 -3.56
N PRO A 164 21.07 6.55 -3.03
CA PRO A 164 21.39 5.46 -2.10
C PRO A 164 20.63 5.52 -0.78
N ASN A 165 20.28 6.73 -0.31
CA ASN A 165 19.57 6.92 0.94
C ASN A 165 18.05 7.05 0.74
N THR A 166 17.63 7.52 -0.43
CA THR A 166 16.23 7.77 -0.78
C THR A 166 15.52 6.50 -1.24
N TYR A 167 16.10 5.73 -2.15
CA TYR A 167 15.57 4.41 -2.50
C TYR A 167 15.83 3.45 -1.33
N TYR A 168 14.87 3.41 -0.42
CA TYR A 168 15.03 2.82 0.90
C TYR A 168 14.58 1.37 0.97
N GLY A 169 13.49 1.00 0.30
CA GLY A 169 12.91 -0.32 0.40
C GLY A 169 12.12 -0.75 -0.84
N PHE A 170 11.68 -1.99 -0.82
CA PHE A 170 10.84 -2.61 -1.84
C PHE A 170 9.40 -2.67 -1.36
N TYR A 171 8.43 -2.49 -2.26
CA TYR A 171 7.02 -2.64 -1.94
C TYR A 171 6.38 -3.73 -2.81
N PHE A 172 5.85 -4.77 -2.15
CA PHE A 172 5.07 -5.82 -2.80
C PHE A 172 3.63 -5.34 -2.99
N VAL A 173 3.28 -5.00 -4.22
CA VAL A 173 2.05 -4.26 -4.55
C VAL A 173 0.79 -5.11 -4.60
N THR A 174 0.91 -6.44 -4.67
CA THR A 174 -0.25 -7.33 -4.77
C THR A 174 -1.08 -7.28 -3.49
N GLU A 175 -2.34 -6.87 -3.62
CA GLU A 175 -3.27 -6.84 -2.50
C GLU A 175 -3.80 -8.24 -2.20
N LEU A 176 -3.35 -8.79 -1.08
CA LEU A 176 -3.85 -10.04 -0.54
C LEU A 176 -5.04 -9.74 0.38
N TYR A 177 -6.11 -10.48 0.25
CA TYR A 177 -7.31 -10.27 1.06
C TYR A 177 -7.92 -11.57 1.58
N ASN A 178 -8.57 -11.50 2.72
CA ASN A 178 -9.05 -12.65 3.48
C ASN A 178 -10.09 -13.52 2.75
N THR A 179 -10.90 -12.96 1.86
CA THR A 179 -11.91 -13.74 1.13
C THR A 179 -11.32 -14.72 0.12
N LEU A 180 -10.03 -14.59 -0.22
CA LEU A 180 -9.33 -15.56 -1.07
C LEU A 180 -9.16 -16.93 -0.42
N TYR A 181 -9.12 -17.01 0.91
CA TYR A 181 -8.74 -18.24 1.63
C TYR A 181 -9.70 -18.68 2.74
N MET A 182 -10.61 -17.79 3.19
CA MET A 182 -11.42 -18.12 4.38
C MET A 182 -12.68 -18.93 4.07
N ASP A 183 -13.11 -18.94 2.82
CA ASP A 183 -14.37 -19.55 2.42
C ASP A 183 -14.27 -20.89 1.73
N THR A 184 -13.08 -21.45 1.63
CA THR A 184 -12.90 -22.71 0.94
C THR A 184 -12.68 -23.84 1.94
N ASP A 185 -13.23 -25.02 1.62
CA ASP A 185 -12.86 -26.30 2.24
C ASP A 185 -11.40 -26.67 1.90
N THR A 186 -10.77 -25.95 0.98
CA THR A 186 -9.35 -26.04 0.70
C THR A 186 -8.61 -25.54 1.93
N GLY A 187 -7.84 -26.41 2.56
CA GLY A 187 -7.20 -26.11 3.82
C GLY A 187 -6.34 -24.86 3.79
N ILE A 188 -6.26 -24.15 4.90
CA ILE A 188 -5.40 -22.99 5.14
C ILE A 188 -3.96 -23.25 4.65
N ASP A 189 -3.47 -24.47 4.83
CA ASP A 189 -2.12 -24.90 4.40
C ASP A 189 -1.83 -24.67 2.93
N ALA A 190 -2.77 -25.03 2.04
CA ALA A 190 -2.53 -24.89 0.59
C ALA A 190 -2.37 -23.42 0.14
N TYR A 191 -3.10 -22.51 0.78
CA TYR A 191 -2.92 -21.07 0.54
C TYR A 191 -1.61 -20.55 1.13
N ALA A 192 -1.29 -20.98 2.34
CA ALA A 192 -0.04 -20.61 3.00
C ALA A 192 1.19 -21.07 2.21
N ASP A 193 1.16 -22.29 1.67
CA ASP A 193 2.22 -22.83 0.81
C ASP A 193 2.38 -22.00 -0.48
N SER A 194 1.26 -21.60 -1.10
CA SER A 194 1.29 -20.81 -2.32
C SER A 194 1.82 -19.39 -2.08
N LEU A 195 1.45 -18.77 -0.97
CA LEU A 195 1.98 -17.47 -0.59
C LEU A 195 3.46 -17.54 -0.21
N ASP A 196 3.88 -18.61 0.48
CA ASP A 196 5.29 -18.85 0.77
C ASP A 196 6.12 -18.94 -0.53
N GLU A 197 5.67 -19.69 -1.52
CA GLU A 197 6.33 -19.75 -2.83
C GLU A 197 6.46 -18.36 -3.47
N MET A 198 5.38 -17.58 -3.52
CA MET A 198 5.39 -16.25 -4.13
C MET A 198 6.33 -15.29 -3.41
N PHE A 199 6.21 -15.20 -2.09
CA PHE A 199 7.05 -14.29 -1.29
C PHE A 199 8.51 -14.73 -1.27
N THR A 200 8.78 -16.04 -1.23
CA THR A 200 10.16 -16.56 -1.28
C THR A 200 10.85 -16.11 -2.56
N MET A 201 10.20 -16.22 -3.72
CA MET A 201 10.77 -15.74 -4.99
C MET A 201 11.12 -14.24 -4.94
N VAL A 202 10.26 -13.42 -4.35
CA VAL A 202 10.47 -11.97 -4.23
C VAL A 202 11.58 -11.66 -3.23
N ILE A 203 11.56 -12.28 -2.05
CA ILE A 203 12.56 -12.04 -0.99
C ILE A 203 13.95 -12.51 -1.41
N GLU A 204 14.07 -13.64 -2.10
CA GLU A 204 15.34 -14.10 -2.67
C GLU A 204 15.93 -13.08 -3.65
N ASN A 205 15.10 -12.51 -4.53
CA ASN A 205 15.55 -11.45 -5.44
C ASN A 205 15.96 -10.18 -4.68
N CYS A 206 15.16 -9.73 -3.71
CA CYS A 206 15.50 -8.58 -2.88
C CYS A 206 16.82 -8.80 -2.13
N ASN A 207 17.05 -9.99 -1.58
CA ASN A 207 18.32 -10.35 -0.93
C ASN A 207 19.51 -10.33 -1.88
N ALA A 208 19.32 -10.83 -3.10
CA ALA A 208 20.37 -10.81 -4.11
C ALA A 208 20.75 -9.40 -4.55
N LEU A 209 19.83 -8.46 -4.50
CA LEU A 209 20.06 -7.05 -4.82
C LEU A 209 20.68 -6.30 -3.63
N ASP A 210 20.01 -6.33 -2.49
CA ASP A 210 20.47 -5.66 -1.27
C ASP A 210 19.70 -6.19 -0.04
N GLU A 211 20.36 -7.02 0.77
CA GLU A 211 19.77 -7.61 1.98
C GLU A 211 19.43 -6.57 3.06
N SER A 212 20.00 -5.37 2.98
CA SER A 212 19.74 -4.28 3.93
C SER A 212 18.48 -3.48 3.64
N MET A 213 17.92 -3.60 2.43
CA MET A 213 16.69 -2.90 2.03
C MET A 213 15.46 -3.69 2.45
N PRO A 214 14.57 -3.12 3.28
CA PRO A 214 13.39 -3.84 3.75
C PRO A 214 12.35 -4.02 2.64
N LEU A 215 11.53 -5.07 2.79
CA LEU A 215 10.34 -5.32 2.00
C LEU A 215 9.10 -4.92 2.80
N LEU A 216 8.19 -4.16 2.19
CA LEU A 216 6.89 -3.83 2.73
C LEU A 216 5.79 -4.51 1.90
N PHE A 217 4.73 -5.00 2.54
CA PHE A 217 3.49 -5.37 1.87
C PHE A 217 2.27 -4.93 2.68
N SER A 218 1.15 -4.66 1.97
CA SER A 218 -0.04 -4.04 2.55
C SER A 218 -1.29 -4.87 2.22
N PRO A 219 -1.60 -5.91 3.03
CA PRO A 219 -2.78 -6.74 2.82
C PRO A 219 -4.06 -5.98 3.17
N TYR A 220 -5.15 -6.40 2.54
CA TYR A 220 -6.49 -5.88 2.72
C TYR A 220 -7.35 -6.86 3.51
N VAL A 221 -8.37 -6.38 4.22
CA VAL A 221 -9.35 -7.23 4.89
C VAL A 221 -10.76 -6.77 4.57
N ASN A 222 -11.67 -7.71 4.30
CA ASN A 222 -13.07 -7.44 4.09
C ASN A 222 -13.92 -8.31 5.03
N ILE A 223 -14.57 -7.68 6.00
CA ILE A 223 -15.44 -8.35 6.98
C ILE A 223 -16.90 -8.37 6.54
N PHE A 224 -17.26 -7.62 5.50
CA PHE A 224 -18.61 -7.55 4.95
C PHE A 224 -18.74 -8.25 3.59
N GLY A 225 -17.69 -8.97 3.15
CA GLY A 225 -17.52 -9.45 1.80
C GLY A 225 -18.68 -10.23 1.22
N TYR A 226 -18.88 -10.10 -0.05
CA TYR A 226 -19.75 -10.77 -1.03
C TYR A 226 -20.61 -11.96 -0.51
N GLY A 227 -21.56 -11.68 0.40
CA GLY A 227 -22.48 -12.70 0.90
C GLY A 227 -21.96 -13.58 2.03
N TYR A 228 -20.78 -13.36 2.53
CA TYR A 228 -20.18 -14.11 3.63
C TYR A 228 -20.51 -13.49 4.98
N ALA A 229 -21.23 -14.25 5.79
CA ALA A 229 -21.95 -13.72 6.95
C ALA A 229 -21.04 -13.26 8.11
N SER A 230 -19.81 -13.66 8.19
CA SER A 230 -18.79 -13.14 9.13
C SER A 230 -17.47 -13.85 8.92
N VAL A 231 -16.40 -13.12 8.90
CA VAL A 231 -15.05 -13.70 8.92
C VAL A 231 -14.72 -14.09 10.37
N ASN A 232 -14.28 -15.32 10.59
CA ASN A 232 -13.87 -15.77 11.90
C ASN A 232 -12.47 -15.22 12.21
N ILE A 233 -12.39 -14.34 13.20
CA ILE A 233 -11.15 -13.63 13.56
C ILE A 233 -10.08 -14.56 14.14
N ASP A 234 -10.47 -15.64 14.82
CA ASP A 234 -9.52 -16.62 15.34
C ASP A 234 -8.87 -17.40 14.19
N ARG A 235 -9.68 -17.83 13.21
CA ARG A 235 -9.19 -18.46 11.98
C ARG A 235 -8.29 -17.52 11.17
N PHE A 236 -8.63 -16.25 11.10
CA PHE A 236 -7.82 -15.21 10.47
C PHE A 236 -6.45 -15.08 11.17
N THR A 237 -6.45 -15.03 12.51
CA THR A 237 -5.23 -14.96 13.31
C THR A 237 -4.35 -16.19 13.13
N GLU A 238 -4.94 -17.39 13.11
CA GLU A 238 -4.23 -18.65 12.85
C GLU A 238 -3.61 -18.67 11.47
N TYR A 239 -4.38 -18.30 10.45
CA TYR A 239 -3.93 -18.24 9.07
C TYR A 239 -2.72 -17.30 8.91
N TRP A 240 -2.85 -16.04 9.33
CA TRP A 240 -1.73 -15.12 9.23
C TRP A 240 -0.53 -15.53 10.08
N SER A 241 -0.75 -16.14 11.23
CA SER A 241 0.35 -16.67 12.05
C SER A 241 1.13 -17.76 11.30
N ASP A 242 0.44 -18.63 10.59
CA ASP A 242 1.04 -19.69 9.79
C ASP A 242 1.74 -19.14 8.56
N VAL A 243 1.06 -18.32 7.76
CA VAL A 243 1.62 -17.66 6.55
C VAL A 243 2.90 -16.89 6.88
N LEU A 244 2.84 -16.00 7.87
CA LEU A 244 3.99 -15.19 8.26
C LEU A 244 5.13 -16.01 8.86
N SER A 245 4.84 -17.18 9.43
CA SER A 245 5.86 -18.08 9.95
C SER A 245 6.58 -18.88 8.86
N ARG A 246 5.93 -19.15 7.72
CA ARG A 246 6.51 -19.88 6.58
C ARG A 246 7.38 -18.99 5.71
N ILE A 247 6.88 -17.80 5.39
CA ILE A 247 7.57 -16.84 4.50
C ILE A 247 8.91 -16.40 5.12
N PRO A 248 10.02 -16.40 4.36
CA PRO A 248 11.35 -16.09 4.88
C PRO A 248 11.58 -14.58 5.08
N PHE A 249 10.65 -13.88 5.73
CA PHE A 249 10.81 -12.45 6.08
C PHE A 249 12.07 -12.19 6.87
N ARG A 250 12.69 -11.05 6.60
CA ARG A 250 13.95 -10.60 7.23
C ARG A 250 13.65 -9.64 8.38
N ASN A 251 14.63 -9.40 9.21
CA ASN A 251 14.56 -8.35 10.20
C ASN A 251 14.37 -6.99 9.53
N GLY A 252 13.31 -6.28 9.91
CA GLY A 252 12.97 -4.97 9.34
C GLY A 252 12.01 -5.00 8.15
N ASP A 253 11.70 -6.18 7.59
CA ASP A 253 10.55 -6.29 6.67
C ASP A 253 9.27 -5.91 7.41
N MET A 254 8.27 -5.39 6.70
CA MET A 254 7.06 -4.82 7.29
C MET A 254 5.79 -5.37 6.64
N ILE A 255 4.84 -5.78 7.49
CA ILE A 255 3.44 -5.91 7.11
C ILE A 255 2.70 -4.65 7.55
N CYS A 256 2.00 -4.00 6.62
CA CYS A 256 1.29 -2.75 6.85
C CYS A 256 -0.17 -2.90 6.39
N PRO A 257 -1.03 -3.61 7.16
CA PRO A 257 -2.40 -3.88 6.77
C PRO A 257 -3.17 -2.59 6.54
N GLN A 258 -4.02 -2.60 5.49
CA GLN A 258 -5.00 -1.55 5.27
C GLN A 258 -6.08 -1.63 6.34
N ASP A 259 -6.54 -0.48 6.85
CA ASP A 259 -7.67 -0.43 7.79
C ASP A 259 -9.00 -0.77 7.11
N SER A 260 -8.99 -0.79 5.77
CA SER A 260 -10.11 -1.19 4.90
C SER A 260 -11.42 -0.41 5.12
N CYS A 261 -11.36 0.68 5.89
CA CYS A 261 -12.53 1.51 6.19
C CYS A 261 -12.90 2.42 5.01
N GLY A 262 -11.90 2.94 4.31
CA GLY A 262 -12.11 3.77 3.12
C GLY A 262 -12.67 2.98 1.96
N GLY A 263 -12.19 1.76 1.76
CA GLY A 263 -12.68 0.81 0.76
C GLY A 263 -14.01 0.14 1.11
N GLY A 264 -14.54 0.35 2.33
CA GLY A 264 -15.80 -0.23 2.78
C GLY A 264 -15.71 -1.72 3.16
N GLY A 265 -14.49 -2.23 3.33
CA GLY A 265 -14.26 -3.61 3.78
C GLY A 265 -14.36 -3.79 5.29
N MET A 266 -14.31 -2.71 6.06
CA MET A 266 -14.39 -2.70 7.51
C MET A 266 -15.11 -1.44 8.01
N ASP A 267 -15.67 -1.48 9.20
CA ASP A 267 -16.11 -0.31 9.95
C ASP A 267 -15.22 -0.04 11.17
N VAL A 268 -15.30 1.18 11.67
CA VAL A 268 -14.49 1.63 12.83
C VAL A 268 -14.76 0.80 14.09
N ALA A 269 -15.96 0.24 14.23
CA ALA A 269 -16.32 -0.54 15.42
C ALA A 269 -15.56 -1.87 15.52
N HIS A 270 -15.13 -2.42 14.40
CA HIS A 270 -14.40 -3.70 14.33
C HIS A 270 -12.88 -3.51 14.19
N LEU A 271 -12.43 -2.30 13.87
CA LEU A 271 -11.02 -2.04 13.54
C LEU A 271 -10.04 -2.51 14.62
N ALA A 272 -10.31 -2.20 15.90
CA ALA A 272 -9.42 -2.56 17.01
C ALA A 272 -9.20 -4.08 17.13
N GLU A 273 -10.24 -4.88 16.97
CA GLU A 273 -10.11 -6.34 17.10
C GLU A 273 -9.33 -6.96 15.93
N TRP A 274 -9.50 -6.42 14.70
CA TRP A 274 -8.79 -6.90 13.52
C TRP A 274 -7.33 -6.45 13.50
N THR A 275 -7.03 -5.23 13.92
CA THR A 275 -5.63 -4.78 14.15
C THR A 275 -4.94 -5.64 15.19
N LYS A 276 -5.64 -5.98 16.28
CA LYS A 276 -5.12 -6.90 17.30
C LYS A 276 -4.88 -8.31 16.74
N ALA A 277 -5.71 -8.79 15.82
CA ALA A 277 -5.52 -10.09 15.18
C ALA A 277 -4.21 -10.11 14.35
N TYR A 278 -3.94 -9.07 13.56
CA TYR A 278 -2.66 -8.92 12.87
C TYR A 278 -1.48 -8.84 13.85
N ARG A 279 -1.59 -8.07 14.93
CA ARG A 279 -0.56 -7.99 15.99
C ARG A 279 -0.25 -9.37 16.55
N ASN A 280 -1.28 -10.13 16.92
CA ASN A 280 -1.13 -11.47 17.45
C ASN A 280 -0.44 -12.41 16.44
N ALA A 281 -0.77 -12.30 15.16
CA ALA A 281 -0.16 -13.11 14.11
C ALA A 281 1.33 -12.77 13.93
N VAL A 282 1.68 -11.49 13.88
CA VAL A 282 3.07 -11.03 13.78
C VAL A 282 3.88 -11.46 15.01
N ASP A 283 3.36 -11.28 16.21
CA ASP A 283 4.06 -11.64 17.45
C ASP A 283 4.32 -13.16 17.51
N ARG A 284 3.35 -13.99 17.09
CA ARG A 284 3.53 -15.45 17.00
C ARG A 284 4.58 -15.82 15.96
N SER A 285 4.52 -15.21 14.77
CA SER A 285 5.52 -15.43 13.72
C SER A 285 6.92 -15.05 14.19
N ASN A 286 7.09 -13.87 14.74
CA ASN A 286 8.38 -13.40 15.25
C ASN A 286 8.95 -14.34 16.32
N LYS A 287 8.09 -14.81 17.24
CA LYS A 287 8.49 -15.79 18.25
C LYS A 287 8.93 -17.12 17.63
N ASN A 288 8.20 -17.60 16.64
CA ASN A 288 8.46 -18.90 16.02
C ASN A 288 9.76 -18.89 15.21
N ARG A 289 10.04 -17.78 14.54
CA ARG A 289 11.20 -17.64 13.64
C ARG A 289 12.42 -17.02 14.28
N GLY A 290 12.25 -16.31 15.40
CA GLY A 290 13.33 -15.51 15.99
C GLY A 290 13.70 -14.30 15.14
N THR A 291 12.74 -13.75 14.36
CA THR A 291 12.88 -12.57 13.49
C THR A 291 12.09 -11.40 14.05
N THR A 292 12.34 -10.21 13.50
CA THR A 292 11.61 -8.98 13.80
C THR A 292 10.94 -8.48 12.53
N LEU A 293 9.80 -9.10 12.17
CA LEU A 293 8.86 -8.55 11.20
C LEU A 293 8.12 -7.39 11.88
N LEU A 294 8.12 -6.24 11.24
CA LEU A 294 7.45 -5.04 11.76
C LEU A 294 5.97 -5.05 11.38
N LEU A 295 5.14 -4.46 12.24
CA LEU A 295 3.73 -4.20 11.94
C LEU A 295 3.52 -2.69 11.87
N GLY A 296 3.12 -2.22 10.70
CA GLY A 296 2.56 -0.88 10.50
C GLY A 296 1.04 -0.93 10.37
N THR A 297 0.42 0.21 10.12
CA THR A 297 -1.00 0.34 9.76
C THR A 297 -1.14 1.32 8.61
N ASN A 298 -1.94 0.96 7.62
CA ASN A 298 -2.31 1.81 6.49
C ASN A 298 -3.75 2.29 6.68
N ALA A 299 -3.92 3.51 7.20
CA ALA A 299 -5.22 4.15 7.32
C ALA A 299 -5.59 4.82 5.98
N GLU A 300 -6.62 4.32 5.32
CA GLU A 300 -7.05 4.81 4.01
C GLU A 300 -7.61 6.22 4.09
N MET A 301 -7.01 7.17 3.35
CA MET A 301 -7.40 8.59 3.31
C MET A 301 -8.52 8.89 2.30
N PHE A 302 -9.26 7.89 1.88
CA PHE A 302 -10.38 8.03 0.96
C PHE A 302 -11.62 7.35 1.52
N VAL A 303 -12.78 7.64 0.93
CA VAL A 303 -14.05 6.98 1.22
C VAL A 303 -14.69 6.59 -0.09
N GLN A 304 -15.05 5.34 -0.22
CA GLN A 304 -15.85 4.85 -1.32
C GLN A 304 -17.31 5.26 -1.08
N PRO A 305 -17.98 6.00 -1.99
CA PRO A 305 -19.27 6.62 -1.72
C PRO A 305 -20.42 5.67 -1.45
N ASP A 306 -20.34 4.43 -1.95
CA ASP A 306 -21.35 3.39 -1.78
C ASP A 306 -20.69 2.01 -1.74
N ALA A 307 -20.84 1.31 -0.63
CA ALA A 307 -20.37 -0.07 -0.48
C ALA A 307 -20.96 -1.04 -1.52
N GLU A 308 -22.12 -0.70 -2.11
CA GLU A 308 -22.73 -1.46 -3.20
C GLU A 308 -21.99 -1.31 -4.54
N ARG A 309 -21.06 -0.37 -4.65
CA ARG A 309 -20.30 -0.09 -5.87
C ARG A 309 -18.97 -0.82 -6.00
N MET A 310 -18.59 -1.66 -5.10
CA MET A 310 -17.42 -2.56 -5.29
C MET A 310 -17.58 -3.48 -6.52
N THR A 311 -18.77 -3.52 -7.12
CA THR A 311 -19.03 -4.21 -8.39
C THR A 311 -19.02 -3.30 -9.62
N ALA A 312 -18.77 -1.98 -9.46
CA ALA A 312 -18.78 -1.06 -10.58
C ALA A 312 -17.48 -1.15 -11.37
N PRO A 313 -17.54 -1.45 -12.67
CA PRO A 313 -16.34 -1.43 -13.49
C PRO A 313 -15.82 0.00 -13.61
N HIS A 314 -14.51 0.18 -13.43
CA HIS A 314 -13.70 1.34 -13.82
C HIS A 314 -14.42 2.70 -13.84
N GLY A 315 -14.34 3.45 -12.77
CA GLY A 315 -14.88 4.81 -12.71
C GLY A 315 -15.45 5.21 -11.35
N VAL A 316 -15.08 4.53 -10.28
CA VAL A 316 -15.46 4.91 -8.93
C VAL A 316 -14.74 6.20 -8.57
N SER A 317 -15.48 7.29 -8.39
CA SER A 317 -14.90 8.51 -7.84
C SER A 317 -14.76 8.32 -6.33
N TYR A 318 -13.53 8.11 -5.89
CA TYR A 318 -13.20 8.21 -4.47
C TYR A 318 -13.36 9.67 -4.02
N SER A 319 -13.97 9.88 -2.87
CA SER A 319 -13.95 11.19 -2.22
C SER A 319 -12.94 11.15 -1.10
N GLY A 320 -12.20 12.25 -0.91
CA GLY A 320 -11.37 12.42 0.27
C GLY A 320 -12.18 12.33 1.56
N ILE A 321 -11.51 12.24 2.69
CA ILE A 321 -12.08 12.13 4.02
C ILE A 321 -13.10 13.26 4.25
N LYS A 322 -14.35 12.91 4.50
CA LYS A 322 -15.42 13.88 4.79
C LYS A 322 -15.48 14.27 6.26
N ASN A 323 -14.90 13.44 7.13
CA ASN A 323 -14.97 13.61 8.57
C ASN A 323 -13.59 13.35 9.20
N VAL A 324 -12.91 14.43 9.52
CA VAL A 324 -11.58 14.38 10.16
C VAL A 324 -11.64 13.61 11.49
N ARG A 325 -12.73 13.71 12.24
CA ARG A 325 -12.88 13.00 13.51
C ARG A 325 -12.89 11.48 13.32
N ASP A 326 -13.55 10.97 12.30
CA ASP A 326 -13.58 9.54 12.01
C ASP A 326 -12.19 9.05 11.64
N PHE A 327 -11.45 9.82 10.83
CA PHE A 327 -10.07 9.49 10.49
C PHE A 327 -9.14 9.50 11.71
N THR A 328 -9.27 10.51 12.58
CA THR A 328 -8.54 10.54 13.85
C THR A 328 -8.83 9.31 14.69
N THR A 329 -10.11 8.93 14.83
CA THR A 329 -10.50 7.72 15.56
C THR A 329 -9.89 6.47 14.95
N ARG A 330 -9.83 6.38 13.61
CA ARG A 330 -9.19 5.25 12.91
C ARG A 330 -7.70 5.18 13.20
N LEU A 331 -6.99 6.30 13.15
CA LEU A 331 -5.57 6.38 13.49
C LEU A 331 -5.28 6.02 14.97
N GLU A 332 -6.15 6.44 15.90
CA GLU A 332 -6.02 6.11 17.32
C GLU A 332 -6.35 4.65 17.63
N THR A 333 -7.09 3.97 16.76
CA THR A 333 -7.58 2.61 16.98
C THR A 333 -6.67 1.57 16.32
N ALA A 334 -6.03 1.94 15.23
CA ALA A 334 -5.14 1.10 14.45
C ALA A 334 -3.74 1.03 15.05
#